data_0ea21b3f270286b50175a362c0c441fb
#
_entry.id   0ea21b3f270286b50175a362c0c441fb
#
_cell.length_a   1.000
_cell.length_b   1.000
_cell.length_c   1.000
_cell.angle_alpha   90.00
_cell.angle_beta   90.00
_cell.angle_gamma   90.00
#
_symmetry.space_group_name_H-M   'P 1'
#
loop_
_entity.id
_entity.type
_entity.pdbx_description
1 polymer ?
#
loop_
_entity_poly.entity_id
_entity_poly.type
_entity_poly.pdbx_seq_one_letter_code
_entity_poly.pdbx_strand_id
1 'polypeptide(L)'
;MKVIDVHAHIVFEETLNFLDKEGPEIGGDENNPWFRVGDYKLEGVRYRNTPFMDLGLRLEAMNNLGVDYQVLSPNPITYFHFIDKHLAIDYCKMHNDTMAKAILGHEDSLGGFATLPMQDPHEASKELERCTQDLGLKGAYICLLYTSDAADDVR
;
A
#
# COMPACT_ATOMS: atom_id res chain seq x y z
N MET A 1 27.21 2.23 -8.71
CA MET A 1 26.04 1.46 -9.23
C MET A 1 24.87 1.82 -8.35
N LYS A 2 23.74 2.21 -8.91
CA LYS A 2 22.56 2.62 -8.11
C LYS A 2 21.81 1.37 -7.65
N VAL A 3 21.53 1.25 -6.35
CA VAL A 3 20.76 0.15 -5.77
C VAL A 3 19.30 0.58 -5.68
N ILE A 4 18.41 -0.13 -6.34
CA ILE A 4 16.98 0.18 -6.40
C ILE A 4 16.20 -0.99 -5.81
N ASP A 5 15.41 -0.73 -4.77
CA ASP A 5 14.46 -1.67 -4.18
C ASP A 5 13.04 -1.39 -4.72
N VAL A 6 12.44 -2.36 -5.38
CA VAL A 6 11.10 -2.24 -6.00
C VAL A 6 10.01 -2.98 -5.21
N HIS A 7 10.32 -3.48 -4.01
CA HIS A 7 9.38 -4.22 -3.18
C HIS A 7 9.43 -3.76 -1.73
N ALA A 8 8.80 -2.64 -1.43
CA ALA A 8 8.80 -2.04 -0.10
C ALA A 8 7.39 -1.60 0.30
N HIS A 9 6.78 -2.35 1.22
CA HIS A 9 5.43 -2.05 1.68
C HIS A 9 5.40 -0.87 2.65
N ILE A 10 4.32 -0.08 2.57
CA ILE A 10 4.02 1.03 3.47
C ILE A 10 2.57 0.97 3.93
N VAL A 11 2.33 1.45 5.14
CA VAL A 11 0.99 1.68 5.70
C VAL A 11 0.93 3.13 6.17
N PHE A 12 -0.10 3.87 5.78
CA PHE A 12 -0.29 5.25 6.18
C PHE A 12 -1.25 5.36 7.36
N GLU A 13 -1.00 6.29 8.27
CA GLU A 13 -1.89 6.57 9.41
C GLU A 13 -3.28 6.98 8.92
N GLU A 14 -3.36 7.74 7.82
CA GLU A 14 -4.61 8.21 7.21
C GLU A 14 -5.50 7.08 6.69
N THR A 15 -4.92 5.91 6.42
CA THR A 15 -5.69 4.74 5.95
C THR A 15 -6.33 3.97 7.11
N LEU A 16 -5.84 4.17 8.34
CA LEU A 16 -6.35 3.42 9.49
C LEU A 16 -7.80 3.82 9.79
N ASN A 17 -8.61 2.79 10.03
CA ASN A 17 -10.06 2.91 10.31
C ASN A 17 -10.88 3.60 9.20
N PHE A 18 -10.31 3.81 8.00
CA PHE A 18 -11.02 4.46 6.89
C PHE A 18 -12.29 3.69 6.47
N LEU A 19 -12.26 2.36 6.57
CA LEU A 19 -13.36 1.47 6.23
C LEU A 19 -14.07 0.92 7.48
N ASP A 20 -14.10 1.67 8.58
CA ASP A 20 -14.72 1.28 9.85
C ASP A 20 -14.31 -0.15 10.28
N LYS A 21 -15.30 -1.05 10.38
CA LYS A 21 -15.09 -2.44 10.82
C LYS A 21 -14.16 -3.26 9.91
N GLU A 22 -14.03 -2.88 8.64
CA GLU A 22 -13.13 -3.54 7.70
C GLU A 22 -11.66 -3.11 7.88
N GLY A 23 -11.43 -2.02 8.58
CA GLY A 23 -10.09 -1.51 8.90
C GLY A 23 -9.49 -0.63 7.81
N PRO A 24 -8.17 -0.64 7.57
CA PRO A 24 -7.14 -1.32 8.39
C PRO A 24 -7.09 -0.79 9.83
N GLU A 25 -6.75 -1.65 10.77
CA GLU A 25 -6.63 -1.29 12.18
C GLU A 25 -5.33 -1.82 12.79
N ILE A 26 -4.69 -1.01 13.62
CA ILE A 26 -3.50 -1.39 14.39
C ILE A 26 -3.84 -1.33 15.87
N GLY A 27 -3.52 -2.37 16.61
CA GLY A 27 -3.74 -2.43 18.05
C GLY A 27 -2.72 -3.29 18.78
N GLY A 28 -3.03 -3.56 20.05
CA GLY A 28 -2.13 -4.24 20.96
C GLY A 28 -1.12 -3.30 21.63
N ASP A 29 -0.17 -3.90 22.31
CA ASP A 29 0.95 -3.22 22.95
C ASP A 29 2.29 -3.58 22.28
N GLU A 30 3.40 -3.10 22.83
CA GLU A 30 4.75 -3.37 22.26
C GLU A 30 5.13 -4.85 22.24
N ASN A 31 4.57 -5.68 23.13
CA ASN A 31 4.86 -7.10 23.24
C ASN A 31 3.90 -7.96 22.39
N ASN A 32 2.68 -7.46 22.17
CA ASN A 32 1.61 -8.15 21.47
C ASN A 32 0.97 -7.24 20.41
N PRO A 33 1.74 -6.70 19.44
CA PRO A 33 1.21 -5.85 18.40
C PRO A 33 0.39 -6.70 17.42
N TRP A 34 -0.64 -6.09 16.84
CA TRP A 34 -1.42 -6.71 15.79
C TRP A 34 -1.91 -5.71 14.74
N PHE A 35 -2.17 -6.22 13.56
CA PHE A 35 -2.77 -5.51 12.43
C PHE A 35 -3.99 -6.30 11.94
N ARG A 36 -5.13 -5.64 11.69
CA ARG A 36 -6.37 -6.28 11.28
C ARG A 36 -6.95 -5.64 10.03
N VAL A 37 -7.44 -6.48 9.13
CA VAL A 37 -8.21 -6.10 7.95
C VAL A 37 -9.37 -7.09 7.78
N GLY A 38 -10.61 -6.63 7.86
CA GLY A 38 -11.76 -7.50 7.93
C GLY A 38 -11.65 -8.51 9.07
N ASP A 39 -11.85 -9.77 8.77
CA ASP A 39 -11.70 -10.88 9.72
C ASP A 39 -10.25 -11.37 9.87
N TYR A 40 -9.33 -10.90 9.02
CA TYR A 40 -7.92 -11.30 9.08
C TYR A 40 -7.14 -10.46 10.08
N LYS A 41 -6.50 -11.13 11.04
CA LYS A 41 -5.64 -10.51 12.05
C LYS A 41 -4.23 -11.09 11.97
N LEU A 42 -3.25 -10.20 11.76
CA LEU A 42 -1.83 -10.53 11.77
C LEU A 42 -1.24 -10.14 13.12
N GLU A 43 -0.77 -11.12 13.89
CA GLU A 43 -0.18 -10.92 15.22
C GLU A 43 1.35 -10.94 15.18
N GLY A 44 1.97 -10.22 16.12
CA GLY A 44 3.42 -10.20 16.30
C GLY A 44 4.16 -9.28 15.32
N VAL A 45 3.46 -8.56 14.43
CA VAL A 45 4.08 -7.59 13.52
C VAL A 45 3.84 -6.18 14.00
N ARG A 46 4.92 -5.49 14.31
CA ARG A 46 4.90 -4.08 14.72
C ARG A 46 4.96 -3.19 13.47
N TYR A 47 3.98 -2.29 13.35
CA TYR A 47 3.91 -1.30 12.27
C TYR A 47 4.31 0.10 12.75
N ARG A 48 3.73 0.59 13.87
CA ARG A 48 4.05 1.91 14.43
C ARG A 48 5.50 2.00 14.88
N ASN A 49 6.10 3.17 14.69
CA ASN A 49 7.51 3.44 14.99
C ASN A 49 8.48 2.46 14.28
N THR A 50 8.17 2.13 13.03
CA THR A 50 9.01 1.31 12.15
C THR A 50 9.01 1.90 10.73
N PRO A 51 9.93 1.50 9.84
CA PRO A 51 9.92 1.88 8.43
C PRO A 51 8.62 1.56 7.66
N PHE A 52 7.73 0.72 8.21
CA PHE A 52 6.42 0.46 7.60
C PHE A 52 5.49 1.67 7.64
N MET A 53 5.64 2.57 8.61
CA MET A 53 4.76 3.74 8.77
C MET A 53 5.51 5.06 8.88
N ASP A 54 6.80 5.04 9.18
CA ASP A 54 7.61 6.23 9.40
C ASP A 54 8.62 6.40 8.26
N LEU A 55 8.41 7.46 7.45
CA LEU A 55 9.30 7.76 6.33
C LEU A 55 10.71 8.20 6.76
N GLY A 56 10.84 8.86 7.90
CA GLY A 56 12.15 9.25 8.44
C GLY A 56 12.98 8.02 8.79
N LEU A 57 12.39 7.08 9.53
CA LEU A 57 13.02 5.80 9.85
C LEU A 57 13.31 4.98 8.59
N ARG A 58 12.44 5.05 7.57
CA ARG A 58 12.66 4.38 6.28
C ARG A 58 13.87 4.92 5.55
N LEU A 59 13.97 6.23 5.40
CA LEU A 59 15.10 6.89 4.72
C LEU A 59 16.41 6.61 5.45
N GLU A 60 16.39 6.61 6.78
CA GLU A 60 17.54 6.22 7.59
C GLU A 60 17.94 4.75 7.35
N ALA A 61 16.97 3.83 7.33
CA ALA A 61 17.21 2.42 7.05
C ALA A 61 17.77 2.21 5.62
N MET A 62 17.23 2.89 4.61
CA MET A 62 17.74 2.87 3.24
C MET A 62 19.20 3.31 3.19
N ASN A 63 19.52 4.44 3.83
CA ASN A 63 20.90 4.95 3.88
C ASN A 63 21.85 3.94 4.53
N ASN A 64 21.45 3.34 5.66
CA ASN A 64 22.26 2.35 6.38
C ASN A 64 22.49 1.06 5.58
N LEU A 65 21.54 0.69 4.72
CA LEU A 65 21.60 -0.51 3.87
C LEU A 65 22.20 -0.23 2.48
N GLY A 66 22.51 1.03 2.16
CA GLY A 66 23.03 1.42 0.85
C GLY A 66 22.00 1.31 -0.28
N VAL A 67 20.71 1.50 0.03
CA VAL A 67 19.63 1.56 -0.97
C VAL A 67 19.47 3.00 -1.41
N ASP A 68 19.71 3.27 -2.70
CA ASP A 68 19.66 4.63 -3.26
C ASP A 68 18.22 5.07 -3.62
N TYR A 69 17.36 4.12 -3.96
CA TYR A 69 15.98 4.40 -4.38
C TYR A 69 15.05 3.25 -3.99
N GLN A 70 13.88 3.58 -3.49
CA GLN A 70 12.88 2.59 -3.10
C GLN A 70 11.52 2.94 -3.71
N VAL A 71 10.84 1.93 -4.29
CA VAL A 71 9.46 2.09 -4.77
C VAL A 71 8.51 1.52 -3.72
N LEU A 72 7.77 2.42 -3.08
CA LEU A 72 6.79 2.08 -2.05
C LEU A 72 5.56 1.42 -2.68
N SER A 73 5.06 0.38 -2.07
CA SER A 73 3.84 -0.30 -2.48
C SER A 73 2.84 -0.40 -1.33
N PRO A 74 1.53 -0.43 -1.62
CA PRO A 74 0.51 -0.70 -0.62
C PRO A 74 0.78 -2.03 0.09
N ASN A 75 0.41 -2.14 1.36
CA ASN A 75 0.46 -3.42 2.06
C ASN A 75 -0.55 -4.39 1.41
N PRO A 76 -0.18 -5.64 1.03
CA PRO A 76 -1.05 -6.57 0.31
C PRO A 76 -2.39 -6.85 0.98
N ILE A 77 -2.44 -6.86 2.32
CA ILE A 77 -3.69 -7.11 3.05
C ILE A 77 -4.66 -5.91 2.99
N THR A 78 -4.26 -4.77 2.42
CA THR A 78 -5.09 -3.56 2.27
C THR A 78 -5.68 -3.40 0.87
N TYR A 79 -5.73 -4.44 0.04
CA TYR A 79 -6.34 -4.34 -1.30
C TYR A 79 -7.87 -4.36 -1.28
N PHE A 80 -8.51 -4.83 -0.24
CA PHE A 80 -9.96 -4.76 -0.01
C PHE A 80 -10.82 -5.26 -1.18
N HIS A 81 -10.45 -6.35 -1.82
CA HIS A 81 -11.23 -6.93 -2.93
C HIS A 81 -12.63 -7.40 -2.54
N PHE A 82 -12.89 -7.55 -1.25
CA PHE A 82 -14.13 -8.06 -0.67
C PHE A 82 -15.14 -6.98 -0.24
N ILE A 83 -14.77 -5.70 -0.32
CA ILE A 83 -15.68 -4.59 0.05
C ILE A 83 -16.49 -4.09 -1.13
N ASP A 84 -17.52 -3.28 -0.84
CA ASP A 84 -18.29 -2.59 -1.88
C ASP A 84 -17.40 -1.75 -2.80
N LYS A 85 -17.73 -1.75 -4.09
CA LYS A 85 -16.92 -1.10 -5.12
C LYS A 85 -16.75 0.42 -4.91
N HIS A 86 -17.78 1.10 -4.40
CA HIS A 86 -17.71 2.55 -4.17
C HIS A 86 -16.75 2.86 -3.01
N LEU A 87 -16.81 2.07 -1.94
CA LEU A 87 -15.85 2.17 -0.85
C LEU A 87 -14.41 1.87 -1.32
N ALA A 88 -14.25 0.87 -2.21
CA ALA A 88 -12.95 0.55 -2.79
C ALA A 88 -12.39 1.70 -3.62
N ILE A 89 -13.22 2.36 -4.43
CA ILE A 89 -12.83 3.53 -5.22
C ILE A 89 -12.36 4.67 -4.31
N ASP A 90 -13.12 4.99 -3.27
CA ASP A 90 -12.79 6.07 -2.33
C ASP A 90 -11.51 5.76 -1.56
N TYR A 91 -11.37 4.51 -1.10
CA TYR A 91 -10.15 4.05 -0.42
C TYR A 91 -8.92 4.16 -1.32
N CYS A 92 -9.00 3.66 -2.57
CA CYS A 92 -7.88 3.70 -3.51
C CYS A 92 -7.44 5.14 -3.81
N LYS A 93 -8.38 6.04 -4.06
CA LYS A 93 -8.09 7.47 -4.28
C LYS A 93 -7.38 8.08 -3.08
N MET A 94 -7.94 7.91 -1.89
CA MET A 94 -7.35 8.43 -0.66
C MET A 94 -5.93 7.88 -0.44
N HIS A 95 -5.74 6.55 -0.59
CA HIS A 95 -4.44 5.92 -0.43
C HIS A 95 -3.41 6.44 -1.43
N ASN A 96 -3.79 6.57 -2.72
CA ASN A 96 -2.89 7.02 -3.77
C ASN A 96 -2.51 8.51 -3.62
N ASP A 97 -3.45 9.35 -3.19
CA ASP A 97 -3.19 10.75 -2.86
C ASP A 97 -2.22 10.87 -1.67
N THR A 98 -2.39 10.03 -0.65
CA THR A 98 -1.49 9.96 0.51
C THR A 98 -0.10 9.47 0.09
N MET A 99 -0.02 8.45 -0.79
CA MET A 99 1.25 7.96 -1.35
C MET A 99 2.00 9.07 -2.09
N ALA A 100 1.32 9.78 -2.99
CA ALA A 100 1.93 10.88 -3.74
C ALA A 100 2.42 12.00 -2.81
N LYS A 101 1.61 12.36 -1.82
CA LYS A 101 1.99 13.36 -0.80
C LYS A 101 3.19 12.93 0.04
N ALA A 102 3.27 11.64 0.40
CA ALA A 102 4.39 11.09 1.17
C ALA A 102 5.72 11.11 0.40
N ILE A 103 5.67 10.96 -0.92
CA ILE A 103 6.86 10.99 -1.79
C ILE A 103 7.32 12.43 -2.06
N LEU A 104 6.41 13.40 -1.98
CA LEU A 104 6.69 14.81 -2.29
C LEU A 104 7.86 15.34 -1.46
N GLY A 105 8.89 15.84 -2.15
CA GLY A 105 10.16 16.28 -1.53
C GLY A 105 11.19 15.17 -1.30
N HIS A 106 10.88 13.94 -1.72
CA HIS A 106 11.78 12.77 -1.64
C HIS A 106 11.90 12.01 -2.98
N GLU A 107 11.53 12.66 -4.10
CA GLU A 107 11.41 12.03 -5.43
C GLU A 107 12.75 11.46 -5.96
N ASP A 108 13.87 11.95 -5.44
CA ASP A 108 15.20 11.43 -5.77
C ASP A 108 15.51 10.09 -5.10
N SER A 109 14.78 9.73 -4.03
CA SER A 109 14.99 8.53 -3.22
C SER A 109 13.78 7.62 -3.14
N LEU A 110 12.58 8.14 -3.37
CA LEU A 110 11.33 7.40 -3.26
C LEU A 110 10.47 7.50 -4.53
N GLY A 111 9.83 6.41 -4.87
CA GLY A 111 8.70 6.34 -5.80
C GLY A 111 7.55 5.57 -5.16
N GLY A 112 6.42 5.50 -5.84
CA GLY A 112 5.26 4.78 -5.32
C GLY A 112 4.50 4.02 -6.40
N PHE A 113 3.89 2.91 -6.01
CA PHE A 113 2.89 2.19 -6.78
C PHE A 113 1.49 2.48 -6.24
N ALA A 114 0.55 2.63 -7.16
CA ALA A 114 -0.86 2.81 -6.84
C ALA A 114 -1.52 1.51 -6.36
N THR A 115 -2.58 1.63 -5.56
CA THR A 115 -3.61 0.60 -5.40
C THR A 115 -4.79 0.92 -6.30
N LEU A 116 -5.50 -0.11 -6.80
CA LEU A 116 -6.57 0.07 -7.77
C LEU A 116 -7.87 -0.62 -7.31
N PRO A 117 -9.05 -0.03 -7.57
CA PRO A 117 -10.35 -0.62 -7.24
C PRO A 117 -10.70 -1.73 -8.25
N MET A 118 -10.07 -2.89 -8.11
CA MET A 118 -10.16 -4.01 -9.07
C MET A 118 -11.57 -4.60 -9.22
N GLN A 119 -12.50 -4.27 -8.32
CA GLN A 119 -13.92 -4.60 -8.42
C GLN A 119 -14.62 -3.90 -9.59
N ASP A 120 -14.03 -2.79 -10.08
CA ASP A 120 -14.53 -2.04 -11.24
C ASP A 120 -13.37 -1.73 -12.19
N PRO A 121 -13.19 -2.53 -13.27
CA PRO A 121 -12.07 -2.35 -14.20
C PRO A 121 -12.04 -0.99 -14.91
N HIS A 122 -13.20 -0.36 -15.10
CA HIS A 122 -13.27 0.97 -15.71
C HIS A 122 -12.73 2.05 -14.75
N GLU A 123 -13.15 2.02 -13.49
CA GLU A 123 -12.63 2.95 -12.48
C GLU A 123 -11.17 2.65 -12.15
N ALA A 124 -10.75 1.38 -12.15
CA ALA A 124 -9.34 1.00 -12.00
C ALA A 124 -8.45 1.59 -13.10
N SER A 125 -8.92 1.57 -14.35
CA SER A 125 -8.20 2.15 -15.50
C SER A 125 -8.06 3.68 -15.36
N LYS A 126 -9.14 4.38 -14.99
CA LYS A 126 -9.11 5.83 -14.76
C LYS A 126 -8.17 6.21 -13.61
N GLU A 127 -8.23 5.45 -12.52
CA GLU A 127 -7.38 5.71 -11.36
C GLU A 127 -5.91 5.45 -11.67
N LEU A 128 -5.60 4.41 -12.47
CA LEU A 128 -4.24 4.16 -12.93
C LEU A 128 -3.72 5.33 -13.79
N GLU A 129 -4.54 5.82 -14.71
CA GLU A 129 -4.20 6.99 -15.53
C GLU A 129 -3.94 8.22 -14.66
N ARG A 130 -4.83 8.54 -13.73
CA ARG A 130 -4.66 9.65 -12.78
C ARG A 130 -3.36 9.49 -11.97
N CYS A 131 -3.10 8.31 -11.43
CA CYS A 131 -1.92 8.06 -10.62
C CYS A 131 -0.61 8.26 -11.39
N THR A 132 -0.58 7.83 -12.65
CA THR A 132 0.65 7.92 -13.45
C THR A 132 0.84 9.29 -14.09
N GLN A 133 -0.24 9.96 -14.50
CA GLN A 133 -0.15 11.25 -15.19
C GLN A 133 -0.17 12.45 -14.24
N ASP A 134 -1.04 12.42 -13.22
CA ASP A 134 -1.25 13.58 -12.34
C ASP A 134 -0.46 13.47 -11.03
N LEU A 135 -0.35 12.25 -10.47
CA LEU A 135 0.33 12.03 -9.19
C LEU A 135 1.80 11.59 -9.31
N GLY A 136 2.27 11.28 -10.52
CA GLY A 136 3.65 10.87 -10.76
C GLY A 136 4.04 9.50 -10.19
N LEU A 137 3.05 8.66 -9.82
CA LEU A 137 3.29 7.29 -9.38
C LEU A 137 3.83 6.43 -10.54
N LYS A 138 4.58 5.38 -10.22
CA LYS A 138 5.36 4.61 -11.22
C LYS A 138 4.56 3.48 -11.88
N GLY A 139 3.33 3.26 -11.47
CA GLY A 139 2.44 2.21 -11.93
C GLY A 139 1.54 1.73 -10.80
N ALA A 140 1.06 0.50 -10.86
CA ALA A 140 0.23 -0.09 -9.80
C ALA A 140 0.81 -1.41 -9.30
N TYR A 141 0.52 -1.72 -8.05
CA TYR A 141 0.83 -3.00 -7.43
C TYR A 141 -0.47 -3.81 -7.31
N ILE A 142 -0.53 -4.98 -7.95
CA ILE A 142 -1.71 -5.83 -8.04
C ILE A 142 -1.46 -7.15 -7.30
N CYS A 143 -2.43 -7.61 -6.52
CA CYS A 143 -2.32 -8.86 -5.77
C CYS A 143 -2.45 -10.09 -6.68
N LEU A 144 -1.55 -11.08 -6.47
CA LEU A 144 -1.56 -12.36 -7.18
C LEU A 144 -2.79 -13.23 -6.89
N LEU A 145 -3.56 -12.98 -5.85
CA LEU A 145 -4.79 -13.71 -5.53
C LEU A 145 -5.80 -13.69 -6.69
N TYR A 146 -5.77 -12.66 -7.54
CA TYR A 146 -6.58 -12.60 -8.76
C TYR A 146 -6.12 -13.55 -9.86
N THR A 147 -4.87 -13.94 -9.86
CA THR A 147 -4.33 -14.86 -10.87
C THR A 147 -4.45 -16.32 -10.45
N SER A 148 -4.63 -16.62 -9.16
CA SER A 148 -4.85 -18.00 -8.69
C SER A 148 -6.24 -18.52 -9.03
N ASP A 149 -7.28 -17.67 -9.00
CA ASP A 149 -8.63 -18.04 -9.43
C ASP A 149 -8.71 -18.35 -10.93
N ALA A 150 -7.95 -17.63 -11.76
CA ALA A 150 -7.87 -17.91 -13.19
C ALA A 150 -7.19 -19.28 -13.50
N ALA A 151 -6.40 -19.82 -12.58
CA ALA A 151 -5.77 -21.13 -12.72
C ALA A 151 -6.68 -22.28 -12.24
N ASP A 152 -7.62 -22.00 -11.33
CA ASP A 152 -8.58 -23.00 -10.83
C ASP A 152 -9.80 -23.17 -11.76
N ASP A 153 -10.13 -22.18 -12.59
CA ASP A 153 -11.18 -22.25 -13.60
C ASP A 153 -10.83 -23.14 -14.82
N VAL A 154 -9.64 -23.72 -14.88
CA VAL A 154 -9.15 -24.58 -15.98
C VAL A 154 -9.11 -26.08 -15.59
N ARG A 155 -9.80 -26.48 -14.51
CA ARG A 155 -9.92 -27.89 -14.09
C ARG A 155 -11.29 -28.47 -14.31
#